data_1840d39ea3381fef3ba6889ea02b14e9
#
_entry.id   1840d39ea3381fef3ba6889ea02b14e9
#
_cell.length_a   1.000
_cell.length_b   1.000
_cell.length_c   1.000
_cell.angle_alpha   90.00
_cell.angle_beta   90.00
_cell.angle_gamma   90.00
#
_symmetry.space_group_name_H-M   'P 1'
#
loop_
_entity.id
_entity.type
_entity.pdbx_description
1 polymer ?
#
loop_
_entity_poly.entity_id
_entity_poly.type
_entity_poly.pdbx_seq_one_letter_code
_entity_poly.pdbx_strand_id
1 'polypeptide(L)'
;MKNTVKSYAIIALVGMTLVACGGKKTDDTTAGLETVDVALPEIDSVILSNTYPGYLTAVKAVDVVGRVNGQLLSQNYKNGQQVTSGTVLFIIESTRYRDAVEQARAELATAISTRDYADSHYKAVKKALESDAVSKMEVIQAESSLKQAEASINNAKAALETAEKMLSYCTVRAPFSGEVSAAKFDVGSYIGGEGAPVTLAQIYDNSVMKAHFSIDDEQYMALMRGLQEQNNVNLKSVPLEFSDTLPHRYTGDLTYISPALNKSTGTVELECDIRNTYNELKPGMFVQVKLPYGTDPHAVLVKETSIGSDQLGKYLYVVNDSNKIVYTPIKVGEVYNDSMRVVASGISAKTRYVTKALLKVRDGMEVKPRQVK
;
A
#
# COMPACT_ATOMS: atom_id res chain seq x y z
N MET A 1 24.01 49.89 51.61
CA MET A 1 24.77 49.72 52.90
C MET A 1 25.93 48.80 52.54
N LYS A 2 27.10 49.40 52.37
CA LYS A 2 28.27 49.34 53.26
C LYS A 2 28.86 47.92 53.32
N ASN A 3 30.07 47.56 53.08
CA ASN A 3 31.36 48.26 53.07
C ASN A 3 32.37 47.33 52.36
N THR A 4 33.16 47.78 51.39
CA THR A 4 34.56 48.33 51.59
C THR A 4 35.47 47.39 52.39
N VAL A 5 36.55 47.02 51.85
CA VAL A 5 37.89 47.68 51.77
C VAL A 5 39.02 46.72 52.20
N LYS A 6 40.06 46.70 51.41
CA LYS A 6 41.54 46.87 51.60
C LYS A 6 42.32 45.56 51.55
N SER A 7 43.24 45.39 50.73
CA SER A 7 44.44 46.14 50.28
C SER A 7 45.73 45.64 50.96
N TYR A 8 46.81 45.70 50.13
CA TYR A 8 48.29 45.62 50.39
C TYR A 8 48.91 44.20 50.31
N ALA A 9 49.64 43.84 49.25
CA ALA A 9 51.01 44.32 48.89
C ALA A 9 52.11 43.99 49.92
N ILE A 10 52.99 43.06 49.54
CA ILE A 10 54.45 43.19 49.98
C ILE A 10 55.31 42.53 48.87
N ILE A 11 56.21 43.28 48.38
CA ILE A 11 57.36 43.04 47.48
C ILE A 11 58.57 42.50 48.29
N ALA A 12 59.30 41.54 47.72
CA ALA A 12 60.78 41.36 47.91
C ALA A 12 61.14 40.14 47.02
N LEU A 13 61.83 40.27 45.95
CA LEU A 13 63.21 40.65 45.56
C LEU A 13 64.26 39.66 46.05
N VAL A 14 65.20 39.28 45.13
CA VAL A 14 66.46 38.55 45.24
C VAL A 14 66.34 37.05 44.94
N GLY A 15 66.99 36.44 43.98
CA GLY A 15 68.27 36.68 43.38
C GLY A 15 68.60 35.69 42.25
N MET A 16 69.33 36.14 41.40
CA MET A 16 69.90 35.63 40.14
C MET A 16 70.88 34.48 40.40
N THR A 17 70.67 33.33 39.73
CA THR A 17 71.78 32.43 39.34
C THR A 17 71.51 31.81 37.99
N LEU A 18 72.21 32.23 36.99
CA LEU A 18 72.44 31.66 35.70
C LEU A 18 73.18 30.33 35.85
N VAL A 19 72.59 29.22 35.44
CA VAL A 19 73.30 28.01 35.01
C VAL A 19 72.85 27.66 33.62
N ALA A 20 73.68 27.98 32.66
CA ALA A 20 73.61 27.52 31.30
C ALA A 20 73.98 26.02 31.29
N CYS A 21 73.03 25.16 30.93
CA CYS A 21 73.31 23.81 30.46
C CYS A 21 72.72 23.65 29.06
N GLY A 22 73.64 23.65 28.09
CA GLY A 22 73.39 23.34 26.72
C GLY A 22 72.88 21.90 26.59
N GLY A 23 71.56 21.72 26.42
CA GLY A 23 70.97 20.49 25.99
C GLY A 23 70.81 20.53 24.48
N LYS A 24 71.56 19.69 23.77
CA LYS A 24 71.37 19.40 22.36
C LYS A 24 69.90 19.16 22.10
N LYS A 25 69.27 19.97 21.27
CA LYS A 25 68.07 19.60 20.55
C LYS A 25 68.46 18.45 19.65
N THR A 26 68.13 17.23 20.07
CA THR A 26 67.95 16.13 19.15
C THR A 26 66.66 16.44 18.41
N ASP A 27 66.80 16.93 17.20
CA ASP A 27 65.76 16.85 16.20
C ASP A 27 65.49 15.34 15.95
N ASP A 28 64.60 14.74 16.74
CA ASP A 28 64.06 13.39 16.47
C ASP A 28 62.95 13.53 15.43
N THR A 29 63.38 13.91 14.21
CA THR A 29 62.53 13.90 13.01
C THR A 29 62.56 12.50 12.38
N THR A 30 62.28 11.49 13.17
CA THR A 30 61.73 10.24 12.69
C THR A 30 60.30 10.10 13.21
N ALA A 31 59.42 11.00 12.75
CA ALA A 31 58.01 10.75 12.77
C ALA A 31 57.82 9.47 11.92
N GLY A 32 57.78 8.31 12.57
CA GLY A 32 57.53 7.06 11.91
C GLY A 32 56.19 7.16 11.16
N LEU A 33 56.20 6.89 9.87
CA LEU A 33 55.03 6.94 9.03
C LEU A 33 53.86 6.22 9.76
N GLU A 34 52.74 6.91 9.95
CA GLU A 34 51.61 6.38 10.65
C GLU A 34 51.06 5.15 9.87
N THR A 35 50.90 4.04 10.58
CA THR A 35 50.36 2.80 9.94
C THR A 35 48.86 2.94 9.82
N VAL A 36 48.36 2.86 8.61
CA VAL A 36 46.93 3.00 8.29
C VAL A 36 46.38 1.72 7.65
N ASP A 37 45.28 1.25 8.18
CA ASP A 37 44.59 0.08 7.64
C ASP A 37 43.89 0.44 6.31
N VAL A 38 44.24 -0.27 5.25
CA VAL A 38 43.68 -0.10 3.92
C VAL A 38 43.05 -1.37 3.40
N ALA A 39 41.98 -1.25 2.64
CA ALA A 39 41.34 -2.36 1.92
C ALA A 39 41.17 -2.03 0.44
N LEU A 40 40.96 -3.06 -0.34
CA LEU A 40 40.45 -2.94 -1.70
C LEU A 40 38.92 -3.04 -1.67
N PRO A 41 38.20 -2.33 -2.57
CA PRO A 41 36.77 -2.52 -2.72
C PRO A 41 36.44 -3.97 -3.07
N GLU A 42 35.35 -4.47 -2.54
CA GLU A 42 34.77 -5.75 -2.97
C GLU A 42 33.94 -5.51 -4.24
N ILE A 43 33.91 -6.51 -5.13
CA ILE A 43 33.07 -6.47 -6.32
C ILE A 43 32.05 -7.57 -6.17
N ASP A 44 30.78 -7.21 -6.22
CA ASP A 44 29.67 -8.15 -6.16
C ASP A 44 28.54 -7.72 -7.09
N SER A 45 27.63 -8.64 -7.37
CA SER A 45 26.42 -8.35 -8.12
C SER A 45 25.37 -7.80 -7.18
N VAL A 46 24.99 -6.54 -7.35
CA VAL A 46 24.03 -5.84 -6.50
C VAL A 46 22.76 -5.49 -7.27
N ILE A 47 21.61 -5.79 -6.67
CA ILE A 47 20.32 -5.35 -7.18
C ILE A 47 20.17 -3.87 -6.82
N LEU A 48 20.02 -3.03 -7.83
CA LEU A 48 19.75 -1.61 -7.67
C LEU A 48 18.25 -1.42 -7.46
N SER A 49 17.88 -0.78 -6.36
CA SER A 49 16.49 -0.53 -6.00
C SER A 49 16.31 0.90 -5.48
N ASN A 50 15.10 1.42 -5.62
CA ASN A 50 14.69 2.66 -4.99
C ASN A 50 13.54 2.39 -4.03
N THR A 51 13.48 3.14 -2.95
CA THR A 51 12.42 3.01 -1.93
C THR A 51 11.35 4.07 -2.16
N TYR A 52 10.11 3.63 -2.28
CA TYR A 52 8.95 4.49 -2.51
C TYR A 52 7.94 4.37 -1.39
N PRO A 53 7.46 5.50 -0.85
CA PRO A 53 6.39 5.50 0.12
C PRO A 53 5.06 5.10 -0.53
N GLY A 54 4.28 4.32 0.19
CA GLY A 54 2.97 3.87 -0.26
C GLY A 54 2.04 3.56 0.90
N TYR A 55 0.86 3.08 0.58
CA TYR A 55 -0.15 2.66 1.55
C TYR A 55 -0.83 1.37 1.10
N LEU A 56 -1.29 0.61 2.07
CA LEU A 56 -1.99 -0.64 1.83
C LEU A 56 -3.50 -0.44 1.68
N THR A 57 -4.10 -1.16 0.74
CA THR A 57 -5.55 -1.35 0.65
C THR A 57 -5.89 -2.83 0.65
N ALA A 58 -7.10 -3.17 1.04
CA ALA A 58 -7.61 -4.53 0.88
C ALA A 58 -7.86 -4.84 -0.61
N VAL A 59 -7.75 -6.12 -1.01
CA VAL A 59 -8.08 -6.53 -2.38
C VAL A 59 -9.53 -6.23 -2.74
N LYS A 60 -10.42 -6.28 -1.74
CA LYS A 60 -11.83 -5.85 -1.86
C LYS A 60 -12.24 -5.12 -0.59
N ALA A 61 -12.87 -3.97 -0.78
CA ALA A 61 -13.54 -3.22 0.28
C ALA A 61 -14.88 -2.74 -0.24
N VAL A 62 -15.97 -3.10 0.44
CA VAL A 62 -17.33 -2.75 0.01
C VAL A 62 -18.15 -2.27 1.19
N ASP A 63 -18.91 -1.20 0.98
CA ASP A 63 -19.91 -0.75 1.93
C ASP A 63 -21.10 -1.69 1.97
N VAL A 64 -21.41 -2.20 3.14
CA VAL A 64 -22.63 -2.94 3.43
C VAL A 64 -23.71 -1.91 3.69
N VAL A 65 -24.70 -1.84 2.80
CA VAL A 65 -25.68 -0.75 2.81
C VAL A 65 -27.10 -1.26 3.09
N GLY A 66 -27.86 -0.51 3.87
CA GLY A 66 -29.31 -0.61 3.96
C GLY A 66 -29.96 0.12 2.79
N ARG A 67 -30.87 -0.58 2.09
CA ARG A 67 -31.57 -0.09 0.87
C ARG A 67 -33.07 0.15 1.10
N VAL A 68 -33.55 -0.10 2.28
CA VAL A 68 -34.95 -0.01 2.67
C VAL A 68 -35.12 0.83 3.92
N ASN A 69 -36.30 1.38 4.14
CA ASN A 69 -36.62 2.13 5.34
C ASN A 69 -37.15 1.20 6.42
N GLY A 70 -36.70 1.38 7.65
CA GLY A 70 -37.19 0.61 8.78
C GLY A 70 -36.26 0.67 9.97
N GLN A 71 -36.71 0.14 11.09
CA GLN A 71 -35.89 0.04 12.30
C GLN A 71 -34.88 -1.10 12.16
N LEU A 72 -33.64 -0.88 12.60
CA LEU A 72 -32.64 -1.92 12.70
C LEU A 72 -32.98 -2.85 13.86
N LEU A 73 -33.39 -4.08 13.58
CA LEU A 73 -33.85 -5.04 14.58
C LEU A 73 -32.72 -5.84 15.21
N SER A 74 -31.69 -6.19 14.40
CA SER A 74 -30.55 -6.95 14.92
C SER A 74 -29.29 -6.73 14.09
N GLN A 75 -28.13 -6.84 14.80
CA GLN A 75 -26.81 -7.02 14.26
C GLN A 75 -26.35 -8.45 14.60
N ASN A 76 -26.07 -9.28 13.60
CA ASN A 76 -25.79 -10.71 13.78
C ASN A 76 -24.31 -11.06 13.63
N TYR A 77 -23.42 -10.12 13.88
CA TYR A 77 -21.98 -10.31 13.90
C TYR A 77 -21.35 -9.46 15.01
N LYS A 78 -20.12 -9.79 15.38
CA LYS A 78 -19.28 -8.96 16.27
C LYS A 78 -18.37 -8.07 15.43
N ASN A 79 -18.15 -6.83 15.89
CA ASN A 79 -17.22 -5.92 15.23
C ASN A 79 -15.84 -6.56 15.04
N GLY A 80 -15.28 -6.49 13.83
CA GLY A 80 -14.04 -7.17 13.47
C GLY A 80 -14.16 -8.68 13.20
N GLN A 81 -15.36 -9.22 13.16
CA GLN A 81 -15.56 -10.65 12.93
C GLN A 81 -15.33 -11.01 11.46
N GLN A 82 -14.65 -12.13 11.23
CA GLN A 82 -14.57 -12.77 9.94
C GLN A 82 -15.88 -13.49 9.62
N VAL A 83 -16.48 -13.18 8.48
CA VAL A 83 -17.74 -13.78 8.01
C VAL A 83 -17.57 -14.42 6.62
N THR A 84 -18.47 -15.35 6.30
CA THR A 84 -18.54 -15.96 4.96
C THR A 84 -19.55 -15.23 4.07
N SER A 85 -19.40 -15.32 2.76
CA SER A 85 -20.38 -14.81 1.80
C SER A 85 -21.80 -15.32 2.10
N GLY A 86 -22.80 -14.43 2.04
CA GLY A 86 -24.19 -14.75 2.33
C GLY A 86 -24.59 -14.71 3.82
N THR A 87 -23.64 -14.63 4.76
CA THR A 87 -23.93 -14.47 6.19
C THR A 87 -24.84 -13.26 6.41
N VAL A 88 -25.90 -13.43 7.20
CA VAL A 88 -26.78 -12.32 7.59
C VAL A 88 -26.04 -11.41 8.57
N LEU A 89 -25.88 -10.15 8.19
CA LEU A 89 -25.22 -9.14 9.01
C LEU A 89 -26.20 -8.30 9.80
N PHE A 90 -27.28 -7.83 9.12
CA PHE A 90 -28.28 -6.99 9.74
C PHE A 90 -29.69 -7.42 9.34
N ILE A 91 -30.65 -7.20 10.20
CA ILE A 91 -32.07 -7.36 9.94
C ILE A 91 -32.75 -6.02 10.16
N ILE A 92 -33.40 -5.50 9.13
CA ILE A 92 -34.23 -4.30 9.16
C ILE A 92 -35.70 -4.74 9.25
N GLU A 93 -36.53 -3.98 9.92
CA GLU A 93 -37.95 -4.25 10.07
C GLU A 93 -38.63 -4.52 8.71
N SER A 94 -39.27 -5.65 8.60
CA SER A 94 -39.80 -6.15 7.31
C SER A 94 -41.33 -6.16 7.23
N THR A 95 -42.05 -5.75 8.27
CA THR A 95 -43.53 -5.89 8.35
C THR A 95 -44.20 -5.27 7.14
N ARG A 96 -43.92 -3.98 6.86
CA ARG A 96 -44.48 -3.26 5.71
C ARG A 96 -44.20 -3.95 4.35
N TYR A 97 -42.98 -4.48 4.20
CA TYR A 97 -42.55 -5.13 2.94
C TYR A 97 -43.19 -6.53 2.77
N ARG A 98 -43.41 -7.22 3.88
CA ARG A 98 -44.15 -8.51 3.89
C ARG A 98 -45.59 -8.31 3.47
N ASP A 99 -46.25 -7.28 4.04
CA ASP A 99 -47.63 -6.94 3.70
C ASP A 99 -47.75 -6.55 2.21
N ALA A 100 -46.77 -5.80 1.66
CA ALA A 100 -46.73 -5.47 0.24
C ALA A 100 -46.58 -6.71 -0.66
N VAL A 101 -45.80 -7.72 -0.24
CA VAL A 101 -45.68 -8.99 -0.96
C VAL A 101 -47.02 -9.74 -0.95
N GLU A 102 -47.71 -9.84 0.18
CA GLU A 102 -49.00 -10.51 0.27
C GLU A 102 -50.06 -9.79 -0.56
N GLN A 103 -50.08 -8.45 -0.56
CA GLN A 103 -50.95 -7.67 -1.44
C GLN A 103 -50.69 -7.99 -2.93
N ALA A 104 -49.42 -7.88 -3.38
CA ALA A 104 -49.07 -8.16 -4.78
C ALA A 104 -49.37 -9.60 -5.19
N ARG A 105 -49.25 -10.56 -4.25
CA ARG A 105 -49.62 -11.95 -4.46
C ARG A 105 -51.15 -12.14 -4.67
N ALA A 106 -51.95 -11.41 -3.91
CA ALA A 106 -53.42 -11.42 -4.07
C ALA A 106 -53.85 -10.78 -5.41
N GLU A 107 -53.16 -9.69 -5.82
CA GLU A 107 -53.41 -9.05 -7.12
C GLU A 107 -53.05 -10.01 -8.28
N LEU A 108 -51.97 -10.75 -8.20
CA LEU A 108 -51.61 -11.76 -9.19
C LEU A 108 -52.63 -12.89 -9.23
N ALA A 109 -53.13 -13.36 -8.09
CA ALA A 109 -54.20 -14.40 -8.06
C ALA A 109 -55.50 -13.91 -8.72
N THR A 110 -55.86 -12.64 -8.50
CA THR A 110 -57.00 -12.01 -9.15
C THR A 110 -56.83 -11.90 -10.68
N ALA A 111 -55.65 -11.49 -11.14
CA ALA A 111 -55.33 -11.43 -12.57
C ALA A 111 -55.38 -12.81 -13.26
N ILE A 112 -54.90 -13.85 -12.58
CA ILE A 112 -54.99 -15.24 -13.05
C ILE A 112 -56.45 -15.67 -13.19
N SER A 113 -57.27 -15.42 -12.19
CA SER A 113 -58.69 -15.75 -12.23
C SER A 113 -59.44 -15.05 -13.37
N THR A 114 -59.10 -13.76 -13.60
CA THR A 114 -59.65 -12.97 -14.70
C THR A 114 -59.24 -13.55 -16.06
N ARG A 115 -57.99 -13.96 -16.22
CA ARG A 115 -57.53 -14.61 -17.46
C ARG A 115 -58.20 -15.95 -17.68
N ASP A 116 -58.41 -16.76 -16.65
CA ASP A 116 -59.05 -18.07 -16.77
C ASP A 116 -60.52 -17.93 -17.21
N TYR A 117 -61.21 -16.90 -16.71
CA TYR A 117 -62.53 -16.53 -17.19
C TYR A 117 -62.50 -16.11 -18.66
N ALA A 118 -61.60 -15.17 -19.04
CA ALA A 118 -61.48 -14.69 -20.41
C ALA A 118 -61.12 -15.81 -21.42
N ASP A 119 -60.24 -16.75 -21.02
CA ASP A 119 -59.86 -17.92 -21.81
C ASP A 119 -61.03 -18.84 -22.02
N SER A 120 -61.78 -19.11 -20.93
CA SER A 120 -63.02 -19.97 -21.01
C SER A 120 -64.06 -19.32 -21.89
N HIS A 121 -64.25 -17.98 -21.77
CA HIS A 121 -65.22 -17.23 -22.62
C HIS A 121 -64.74 -17.23 -24.08
N TYR A 122 -63.47 -16.95 -24.39
CA TYR A 122 -62.89 -17.00 -25.74
C TYR A 122 -63.16 -18.41 -26.39
N LYS A 123 -62.82 -19.46 -25.63
CA LYS A 123 -63.05 -20.87 -26.12
C LYS A 123 -64.50 -21.14 -26.42
N ALA A 124 -65.46 -20.70 -25.57
CA ALA A 124 -66.91 -20.88 -25.80
C ALA A 124 -67.41 -20.13 -27.02
N VAL A 125 -67.04 -18.84 -27.17
CA VAL A 125 -67.40 -17.97 -28.32
C VAL A 125 -66.79 -18.52 -29.63
N LYS A 126 -65.55 -18.98 -29.59
CA LYS A 126 -64.87 -19.58 -30.74
C LYS A 126 -65.64 -20.88 -31.22
N LYS A 127 -66.03 -21.71 -30.28
CA LYS A 127 -66.82 -22.92 -30.59
C LYS A 127 -68.20 -22.56 -31.14
N ALA A 128 -68.88 -21.54 -30.62
CA ALA A 128 -70.18 -21.08 -31.13
C ALA A 128 -70.11 -20.51 -32.55
N LEU A 129 -68.94 -19.95 -32.97
CA LEU A 129 -68.72 -19.49 -34.34
C LEU A 129 -68.75 -20.66 -35.35
N GLU A 130 -68.38 -21.88 -34.96
CA GLU A 130 -68.37 -23.06 -35.80
C GLU A 130 -69.80 -23.44 -36.19
N SER A 131 -70.81 -23.01 -35.42
CA SER A 131 -72.24 -23.23 -35.67
C SER A 131 -72.95 -21.97 -36.14
N ASP A 132 -72.25 -20.93 -36.60
CA ASP A 132 -72.77 -19.62 -37.02
C ASP A 132 -73.66 -18.92 -35.98
N ALA A 133 -73.52 -19.30 -34.68
CA ALA A 133 -74.32 -18.73 -33.61
C ALA A 133 -73.85 -17.36 -33.10
N VAL A 134 -72.59 -16.93 -33.46
CA VAL A 134 -72.01 -15.68 -33.07
C VAL A 134 -71.27 -15.02 -34.26
N SER A 135 -70.98 -13.69 -34.16
CA SER A 135 -70.26 -12.96 -35.19
C SER A 135 -68.76 -13.14 -35.07
N LYS A 136 -68.00 -12.99 -36.17
CA LYS A 136 -66.56 -12.94 -36.15
C LYS A 136 -66.00 -11.83 -35.25
N MET A 137 -66.74 -10.69 -35.14
CA MET A 137 -66.40 -9.59 -34.27
C MET A 137 -66.39 -9.96 -32.77
N GLU A 138 -67.37 -10.80 -32.35
CA GLU A 138 -67.40 -11.30 -30.96
C GLU A 138 -66.21 -12.21 -30.62
N VAL A 139 -65.74 -13.01 -31.58
CA VAL A 139 -64.57 -13.85 -31.40
C VAL A 139 -63.31 -12.92 -31.26
N ILE A 140 -63.14 -11.90 -32.12
CA ILE A 140 -62.04 -10.95 -32.04
C ILE A 140 -62.08 -10.20 -30.72
N GLN A 141 -63.27 -9.77 -30.26
CA GLN A 141 -63.44 -9.12 -28.97
C GLN A 141 -63.02 -10.01 -27.78
N ALA A 142 -63.46 -11.28 -27.80
CA ALA A 142 -63.11 -12.25 -26.76
C ALA A 142 -61.61 -12.57 -26.76
N GLU A 143 -60.97 -12.70 -27.95
CA GLU A 143 -59.51 -12.86 -28.08
C GLU A 143 -58.74 -11.64 -27.54
N SER A 144 -59.22 -10.42 -27.87
CA SER A 144 -58.60 -9.19 -27.36
C SER A 144 -58.69 -9.11 -25.83
N SER A 145 -59.85 -9.52 -25.25
CA SER A 145 -60.03 -9.56 -23.80
C SER A 145 -59.11 -10.58 -23.12
N LEU A 146 -58.89 -11.74 -23.75
CA LEU A 146 -57.94 -12.75 -23.26
C LEU A 146 -56.48 -12.16 -23.27
N LYS A 147 -56.07 -11.56 -24.40
CA LYS A 147 -54.76 -10.93 -24.51
C LYS A 147 -54.56 -9.82 -23.47
N GLN A 148 -55.60 -9.03 -23.20
CA GLN A 148 -55.56 -7.99 -22.17
C GLN A 148 -55.41 -8.59 -20.75
N ALA A 149 -56.13 -9.69 -20.46
CA ALA A 149 -55.99 -10.41 -19.18
C ALA A 149 -54.61 -11.05 -19.02
N GLU A 150 -54.02 -11.60 -20.10
CA GLU A 150 -52.65 -12.10 -20.10
C GLU A 150 -51.63 -10.99 -19.80
N ALA A 151 -51.79 -9.81 -20.40
CA ALA A 151 -50.95 -8.66 -20.11
C ALA A 151 -51.06 -8.20 -18.62
N SER A 152 -52.28 -8.30 -18.06
CA SER A 152 -52.51 -7.99 -16.63
C SER A 152 -51.77 -8.95 -15.69
N ILE A 153 -51.67 -10.24 -16.03
CA ILE A 153 -50.85 -11.21 -15.28
C ILE A 153 -49.39 -10.80 -15.28
N ASN A 154 -48.84 -10.39 -16.44
CA ASN A 154 -47.46 -9.99 -16.55
C ASN A 154 -47.17 -8.74 -15.69
N ASN A 155 -48.06 -7.77 -15.65
CA ASN A 155 -47.98 -6.61 -14.79
C ASN A 155 -48.00 -7.00 -13.29
N ALA A 156 -48.96 -7.87 -12.89
CA ALA A 156 -49.05 -8.33 -11.50
C ALA A 156 -47.83 -9.16 -11.06
N LYS A 157 -47.24 -9.97 -11.97
CA LYS A 157 -45.98 -10.69 -11.71
C LYS A 157 -44.81 -9.73 -11.46
N ALA A 158 -44.69 -8.71 -12.30
CA ALA A 158 -43.62 -7.69 -12.13
C ALA A 158 -43.76 -6.89 -10.82
N ALA A 159 -45.03 -6.60 -10.42
CA ALA A 159 -45.30 -5.97 -9.13
C ALA A 159 -44.91 -6.89 -7.94
N LEU A 160 -45.24 -8.17 -8.01
CA LEU A 160 -44.87 -9.17 -7.00
C LEU A 160 -43.36 -9.31 -6.90
N GLU A 161 -42.64 -9.44 -8.01
CA GLU A 161 -41.17 -9.52 -8.04
C GLU A 161 -40.52 -8.28 -7.40
N THR A 162 -41.08 -7.11 -7.67
CA THR A 162 -40.59 -5.85 -7.06
C THR A 162 -40.80 -5.88 -5.54
N ALA A 163 -41.98 -6.28 -5.06
CA ALA A 163 -42.26 -6.38 -3.63
C ALA A 163 -41.35 -7.40 -2.92
N GLU A 164 -41.16 -8.59 -3.52
CA GLU A 164 -40.27 -9.63 -3.00
C GLU A 164 -38.80 -9.15 -2.94
N LYS A 165 -38.33 -8.37 -3.94
CA LYS A 165 -37.01 -7.78 -3.96
C LYS A 165 -36.84 -6.77 -2.83
N MET A 166 -37.83 -5.89 -2.58
CA MET A 166 -37.80 -4.97 -1.46
C MET A 166 -37.77 -5.70 -0.12
N LEU A 167 -38.54 -6.75 0.05
CA LEU A 167 -38.52 -7.61 1.23
C LEU A 167 -37.14 -8.24 1.44
N SER A 168 -36.50 -8.70 0.36
CA SER A 168 -35.16 -9.30 0.44
C SER A 168 -34.10 -8.33 0.98
N TYR A 169 -34.25 -7.04 0.72
CA TYR A 169 -33.34 -6.00 1.21
C TYR A 169 -33.45 -5.74 2.73
N CYS A 170 -34.54 -6.21 3.38
CA CYS A 170 -34.66 -6.14 4.83
C CYS A 170 -33.64 -7.08 5.54
N THR A 171 -33.12 -8.08 4.84
CA THR A 171 -32.07 -8.97 5.34
C THR A 171 -30.76 -8.64 4.63
N VAL A 172 -29.91 -7.87 5.30
CA VAL A 172 -28.62 -7.44 4.75
C VAL A 172 -27.58 -8.53 4.95
N ARG A 173 -26.97 -8.99 3.85
CA ARG A 173 -26.01 -10.10 3.85
C ARG A 173 -24.64 -9.66 3.38
N ALA A 174 -23.59 -10.40 3.80
CA ALA A 174 -22.24 -10.24 3.34
C ALA A 174 -22.12 -10.58 1.84
N PRO A 175 -21.60 -9.65 0.99
CA PRO A 175 -21.47 -9.89 -0.46
C PRO A 175 -20.33 -10.87 -0.77
N PHE A 176 -19.33 -10.96 0.07
CA PHE A 176 -18.19 -11.89 -0.01
C PHE A 176 -17.69 -12.23 1.40
N SER A 177 -16.78 -13.20 1.49
CA SER A 177 -16.16 -13.58 2.76
C SER A 177 -15.07 -12.56 3.14
N GLY A 178 -15.10 -12.03 4.37
CA GLY A 178 -14.17 -11.00 4.81
C GLY A 178 -14.39 -10.57 6.24
N GLU A 179 -13.59 -9.62 6.71
CA GLU A 179 -13.67 -9.00 8.03
C GLU A 179 -14.64 -7.81 7.98
N VAL A 180 -15.63 -7.80 8.87
CA VAL A 180 -16.66 -6.74 8.94
C VAL A 180 -16.27 -5.70 9.99
N SER A 181 -16.28 -4.42 9.60
CA SER A 181 -16.02 -3.31 10.51
C SER A 181 -17.07 -3.18 11.61
N ALA A 182 -16.85 -2.26 12.53
CA ALA A 182 -17.88 -1.86 13.47
C ALA A 182 -19.13 -1.34 12.73
N ALA A 183 -20.30 -1.65 13.26
CA ALA A 183 -21.54 -1.10 12.78
C ALA A 183 -21.59 0.41 13.00
N LYS A 184 -22.15 1.16 12.03
CA LYS A 184 -22.32 2.61 12.12
C LYS A 184 -23.61 3.01 12.85
N PHE A 185 -24.53 2.08 13.05
CA PHE A 185 -25.82 2.28 13.70
C PHE A 185 -26.07 1.19 14.72
N ASP A 186 -26.63 1.58 15.85
CA ASP A 186 -27.04 0.66 16.90
C ASP A 186 -28.40 0.04 16.60
N VAL A 187 -28.63 -1.15 17.16
CA VAL A 187 -29.95 -1.81 17.14
C VAL A 187 -30.99 -0.87 17.75
N GLY A 188 -32.11 -0.70 17.07
CA GLY A 188 -33.15 0.26 17.38
C GLY A 188 -33.11 1.54 16.54
N SER A 189 -32.01 1.84 15.88
CA SER A 189 -31.90 3.01 14.98
C SER A 189 -32.81 2.86 13.76
N TYR A 190 -33.35 3.97 13.30
CA TYR A 190 -34.11 4.01 12.05
C TYR A 190 -33.18 4.20 10.86
N ILE A 191 -33.30 3.32 9.88
CA ILE A 191 -32.52 3.35 8.63
C ILE A 191 -33.42 3.91 7.52
N GLY A 192 -32.98 4.99 6.86
CA GLY A 192 -33.68 5.64 5.75
C GLY A 192 -32.99 5.30 4.41
N GLY A 193 -33.09 4.04 3.96
CA GLY A 193 -32.34 3.54 2.79
C GLY A 193 -33.05 3.65 1.45
N GLU A 194 -34.36 4.01 1.42
CA GLU A 194 -35.07 4.27 0.18
C GLU A 194 -34.65 5.61 -0.40
N GLY A 195 -34.22 5.62 -1.67
CA GLY A 195 -33.75 6.82 -2.38
C GLY A 195 -32.22 7.06 -2.26
N ALA A 196 -31.63 6.86 -1.09
CA ALA A 196 -30.18 6.95 -0.89
C ALA A 196 -29.71 5.82 0.04
N PRO A 197 -28.96 4.82 -0.46
CA PRO A 197 -28.45 3.74 0.38
C PRO A 197 -27.61 4.25 1.55
N VAL A 198 -27.86 3.72 2.74
CA VAL A 198 -27.17 4.10 3.98
C VAL A 198 -26.12 3.05 4.33
N THR A 199 -24.87 3.45 4.48
CA THR A 199 -23.77 2.53 4.87
C THR A 199 -23.93 2.12 6.33
N LEU A 200 -24.15 0.82 6.57
CA LEU A 200 -24.30 0.21 7.88
C LEU A 200 -22.97 -0.26 8.46
N ALA A 201 -22.11 -0.82 7.63
CA ALA A 201 -20.75 -1.29 7.95
C ALA A 201 -19.91 -1.34 6.68
N GLN A 202 -18.63 -1.69 6.82
CA GLN A 202 -17.76 -2.03 5.70
C GLN A 202 -17.26 -3.47 5.84
N ILE A 203 -17.10 -4.18 4.73
CA ILE A 203 -16.50 -5.52 4.70
C ILE A 203 -15.24 -5.49 3.86
N TYR A 204 -14.17 -6.09 4.39
CA TYR A 204 -12.84 -6.12 3.79
C TYR A 204 -12.40 -7.55 3.54
N ASP A 205 -11.94 -7.82 2.33
CA ASP A 205 -11.17 -9.02 2.04
C ASP A 205 -9.68 -8.68 2.19
N ASN A 206 -9.12 -9.04 3.35
CA ASN A 206 -7.73 -8.78 3.71
C ASN A 206 -6.81 -9.96 3.36
N SER A 207 -7.25 -10.96 2.62
CA SER A 207 -6.45 -12.13 2.25
C SER A 207 -5.23 -11.76 1.38
N VAL A 208 -5.43 -10.78 0.51
CA VAL A 208 -4.39 -10.13 -0.27
C VAL A 208 -4.49 -8.63 -0.02
N MET A 209 -3.37 -8.00 0.23
CA MET A 209 -3.25 -6.55 0.34
C MET A 209 -2.63 -5.99 -0.93
N LYS A 210 -3.03 -4.79 -1.30
CA LYS A 210 -2.44 -4.03 -2.40
C LYS A 210 -1.65 -2.87 -1.85
N ALA A 211 -0.35 -2.81 -2.15
CA ALA A 211 0.46 -1.64 -1.88
C ALA A 211 0.39 -0.68 -3.07
N HIS A 212 -0.18 0.49 -2.85
CA HIS A 212 -0.23 1.58 -3.82
C HIS A 212 0.92 2.53 -3.57
N PHE A 213 1.70 2.82 -4.59
CA PHE A 213 2.80 3.78 -4.55
C PHE A 213 2.96 4.44 -5.91
N SER A 214 3.72 5.54 -5.95
CA SER A 214 3.94 6.29 -7.19
C SER A 214 5.42 6.52 -7.42
N ILE A 215 5.85 6.45 -8.67
CA ILE A 215 7.20 6.77 -9.11
C ILE A 215 7.16 7.93 -10.10
N ASP A 216 8.20 8.72 -10.17
CA ASP A 216 8.30 9.81 -11.16
C ASP A 216 8.63 9.28 -12.57
N ASP A 217 8.53 10.16 -13.56
CA ASP A 217 8.73 9.83 -14.97
C ASP A 217 10.16 9.31 -15.25
N GLU A 218 11.17 9.92 -14.62
CA GLU A 218 12.57 9.50 -14.78
C GLU A 218 12.80 8.07 -14.27
N GLN A 219 12.24 7.76 -13.12
CA GLN A 219 12.31 6.44 -12.48
C GLN A 219 11.53 5.39 -13.26
N TYR A 220 10.37 5.78 -13.81
CA TYR A 220 9.60 4.90 -14.71
C TYR A 220 10.43 4.52 -15.95
N MET A 221 11.11 5.49 -16.56
CA MET A 221 11.97 5.23 -17.71
C MET A 221 13.18 4.36 -17.35
N ALA A 222 13.74 4.51 -16.15
CA ALA A 222 14.80 3.63 -15.64
C ALA A 222 14.31 2.20 -15.45
N LEU A 223 13.12 2.01 -14.86
CA LEU A 223 12.47 0.71 -14.69
C LEU A 223 12.23 0.03 -16.05
N MET A 224 11.69 0.76 -17.03
CA MET A 224 11.42 0.22 -18.36
C MET A 224 12.70 -0.21 -19.07
N ARG A 225 13.78 0.55 -18.96
CA ARG A 225 15.10 0.15 -19.49
C ARG A 225 15.61 -1.12 -18.83
N GLY A 226 15.56 -1.19 -17.50
CA GLY A 226 15.97 -2.39 -16.74
C GLY A 226 15.22 -3.65 -17.14
N LEU A 227 13.92 -3.53 -17.44
CA LEU A 227 13.09 -4.63 -17.92
C LEU A 227 13.44 -5.07 -19.36
N GLN A 228 13.79 -4.12 -20.24
CA GLN A 228 14.16 -4.41 -21.63
C GLN A 228 15.55 -5.05 -21.77
N GLU A 229 16.50 -4.63 -20.96
CA GLU A 229 17.89 -5.11 -20.99
C GLU A 229 18.07 -6.51 -20.37
N GLN A 230 17.01 -7.21 -20.02
CA GLN A 230 17.01 -8.54 -19.35
C GLN A 230 17.89 -8.57 -18.07
N ASN A 231 18.03 -7.46 -17.39
CA ASN A 231 18.88 -7.29 -16.20
C ASN A 231 18.31 -7.97 -14.94
N ASN A 232 17.70 -9.15 -15.06
CA ASN A 232 17.16 -9.98 -13.97
C ASN A 232 16.36 -9.21 -12.90
N VAL A 233 15.63 -8.18 -13.31
CA VAL A 233 14.75 -7.43 -12.40
C VAL A 233 13.58 -8.32 -12.00
N ASN A 234 13.61 -8.83 -10.77
CA ASN A 234 12.53 -9.66 -10.26
C ASN A 234 11.43 -8.79 -9.64
N LEU A 235 10.36 -8.55 -10.39
CA LEU A 235 9.17 -7.83 -9.92
C LEU A 235 8.15 -8.72 -9.19
N LYS A 236 8.42 -10.03 -9.08
CA LYS A 236 7.58 -10.99 -8.35
C LYS A 236 7.97 -11.19 -6.89
N SER A 237 8.91 -10.42 -6.38
CA SER A 237 9.33 -10.51 -4.99
C SER A 237 9.94 -9.18 -4.54
N VAL A 238 9.15 -8.13 -4.67
CA VAL A 238 9.53 -6.77 -4.27
C VAL A 238 9.51 -6.68 -2.75
N PRO A 239 10.65 -6.37 -2.10
CA PRO A 239 10.69 -6.25 -0.64
C PRO A 239 9.85 -5.07 -0.14
N LEU A 240 9.21 -5.28 1.00
CA LEU A 240 8.36 -4.29 1.64
C LEU A 240 8.85 -4.04 3.06
N GLU A 241 8.98 -2.77 3.40
CA GLU A 241 9.38 -2.32 4.74
C GLU A 241 8.23 -1.53 5.35
N PHE A 242 8.02 -1.70 6.64
CA PHE A 242 6.96 -1.03 7.40
C PHE A 242 7.58 -0.06 8.41
N SER A 243 6.78 0.85 8.94
CA SER A 243 7.25 1.87 9.89
C SER A 243 7.86 1.28 11.18
N ASP A 244 7.47 0.06 11.52
CA ASP A 244 8.05 -0.73 12.61
C ASP A 244 8.27 -2.17 12.14
N THR A 245 9.13 -2.90 12.83
CA THR A 245 9.48 -4.29 12.49
C THR A 245 8.29 -5.20 12.76
N LEU A 246 7.71 -5.77 11.71
CA LEU A 246 6.71 -6.82 11.84
C LEU A 246 7.37 -8.16 12.17
N PRO A 247 6.65 -9.09 12.84
CA PRO A 247 7.14 -10.44 13.12
C PRO A 247 7.57 -11.20 11.86
N HIS A 248 6.91 -10.94 10.72
CA HIS A 248 7.19 -11.58 9.44
C HIS A 248 7.65 -10.55 8.39
N ARG A 249 8.52 -11.01 7.49
CA ARG A 249 8.92 -10.22 6.31
C ARG A 249 7.91 -10.44 5.19
N TYR A 250 7.60 -9.34 4.49
CA TYR A 250 6.65 -9.37 3.39
C TYR A 250 7.33 -8.97 2.08
N THR A 251 6.92 -9.62 1.02
CA THR A 251 7.25 -9.25 -0.35
C THR A 251 5.96 -9.13 -1.15
N GLY A 252 5.96 -8.27 -2.14
CA GLY A 252 4.84 -8.08 -3.05
C GLY A 252 5.20 -8.43 -4.48
N ASP A 253 4.21 -8.85 -5.24
CA ASP A 253 4.31 -9.05 -6.68
C ASP A 253 3.80 -7.77 -7.36
N LEU A 254 4.59 -7.12 -8.21
CA LEU A 254 4.14 -5.98 -9.00
C LEU A 254 3.12 -6.47 -10.04
N THR A 255 1.86 -6.11 -9.84
CA THR A 255 0.74 -6.59 -10.67
C THR A 255 0.15 -5.51 -11.58
N TYR A 256 0.38 -4.24 -11.27
CA TYR A 256 -0.17 -3.15 -12.03
C TYR A 256 0.82 -1.98 -12.16
N ILE A 257 0.85 -1.42 -13.36
CA ILE A 257 1.51 -0.16 -13.70
C ILE A 257 0.47 0.67 -14.44
N SER A 258 0.20 1.88 -13.98
CA SER A 258 -0.76 2.76 -14.62
C SER A 258 -0.38 3.03 -16.09
N PRO A 259 -1.32 2.93 -17.04
CA PRO A 259 -1.06 3.23 -18.45
C PRO A 259 -0.91 4.74 -18.72
N ALA A 260 -1.13 5.59 -17.73
CA ALA A 260 -1.07 7.04 -17.86
C ALA A 260 -0.36 7.67 -16.67
N LEU A 261 0.41 8.73 -16.94
CA LEU A 261 0.94 9.60 -15.89
C LEU A 261 -0.14 10.49 -15.31
N ASN A 262 -0.08 10.71 -14.03
CA ASN A 262 -0.83 11.76 -13.37
C ASN A 262 -0.20 13.12 -13.74
N LYS A 263 -0.91 13.92 -14.55
CA LYS A 263 -0.40 15.20 -15.08
C LYS A 263 -0.14 16.26 -14.01
N SER A 264 -0.78 16.15 -12.85
CA SER A 264 -0.62 17.12 -11.76
C SER A 264 0.65 16.86 -10.92
N THR A 265 1.06 15.61 -10.81
CA THR A 265 2.23 15.18 -10.00
C THR A 265 3.41 14.73 -10.86
N GLY A 266 3.21 14.42 -12.15
CA GLY A 266 4.23 13.86 -13.03
C GLY A 266 4.62 12.42 -12.66
N THR A 267 3.72 11.67 -12.00
CA THR A 267 4.01 10.33 -11.48
C THR A 267 3.18 9.24 -12.16
N VAL A 268 3.71 8.04 -12.19
CA VAL A 268 3.01 6.80 -12.54
C VAL A 268 2.64 6.06 -11.28
N GLU A 269 1.39 5.59 -11.17
CA GLU A 269 0.92 4.77 -10.07
C GLU A 269 1.20 3.29 -10.34
N LEU A 270 1.67 2.59 -9.30
CA LEU A 270 1.97 1.17 -9.32
C LEU A 270 1.27 0.46 -8.16
N GLU A 271 0.95 -0.83 -8.37
CA GLU A 271 0.38 -1.68 -7.32
C GLU A 271 1.19 -2.97 -7.19
N CYS A 272 1.46 -3.36 -5.95
CA CYS A 272 2.01 -4.67 -5.61
C CYS A 272 1.00 -5.46 -4.79
N ASP A 273 0.73 -6.71 -5.20
CA ASP A 273 -0.09 -7.63 -4.46
C ASP A 273 0.73 -8.36 -3.39
N ILE A 274 0.23 -8.39 -2.16
CA ILE A 274 0.92 -8.91 -0.98
C ILE A 274 0.03 -9.95 -0.31
N ARG A 275 0.50 -11.16 -0.13
CA ARG A 275 -0.23 -12.19 0.61
C ARG A 275 -0.20 -11.89 2.11
N ASN A 276 -1.37 -11.74 2.72
CA ASN A 276 -1.52 -11.46 4.16
C ASN A 276 -1.80 -12.75 4.96
N THR A 277 -0.91 -13.72 4.84
CA THR A 277 -1.08 -15.07 5.43
C THR A 277 -1.24 -15.03 6.96
N TYR A 278 -0.59 -14.07 7.62
CA TYR A 278 -0.60 -13.94 9.08
C TYR A 278 -1.63 -12.93 9.59
N ASN A 279 -2.40 -12.31 8.68
CA ASN A 279 -3.40 -11.29 9.01
C ASN A 279 -2.86 -10.09 9.83
N GLU A 280 -1.57 -9.80 9.67
CA GLU A 280 -0.88 -8.68 10.33
C GLU A 280 -1.11 -7.36 9.60
N LEU A 281 -1.32 -7.42 8.28
CA LEU A 281 -1.49 -6.25 7.45
C LEU A 281 -2.95 -5.79 7.48
N LYS A 282 -3.13 -4.47 7.62
CA LYS A 282 -4.45 -3.83 7.62
C LYS A 282 -4.52 -2.72 6.56
N PRO A 283 -5.69 -2.47 5.96
CA PRO A 283 -5.87 -1.34 5.06
C PRO A 283 -5.51 -0.01 5.76
N GLY A 284 -4.86 0.87 5.03
CA GLY A 284 -4.39 2.16 5.54
C GLY A 284 -3.00 2.14 6.17
N MET A 285 -2.36 0.99 6.35
CA MET A 285 -0.97 0.94 6.83
C MET A 285 -0.04 1.58 5.81
N PHE A 286 0.91 2.36 6.30
CA PHE A 286 2.02 2.90 5.52
C PHE A 286 3.02 1.80 5.21
N VAL A 287 3.56 1.79 3.98
CA VAL A 287 4.55 0.83 3.52
C VAL A 287 5.62 1.54 2.68
N GLN A 288 6.85 1.09 2.78
CA GLN A 288 7.93 1.47 1.88
C GLN A 288 8.20 0.30 0.93
N VAL A 289 8.04 0.55 -0.36
CA VAL A 289 8.22 -0.43 -1.43
C VAL A 289 9.62 -0.28 -1.99
N LYS A 290 10.46 -1.31 -1.85
CA LYS A 290 11.83 -1.32 -2.36
C LYS A 290 11.85 -1.90 -3.77
N LEU A 291 11.54 -1.05 -4.76
CA LEU A 291 11.35 -1.45 -6.15
C LEU A 291 12.72 -1.61 -6.85
N PRO A 292 13.08 -2.81 -7.33
CA PRO A 292 14.28 -3.02 -8.11
C PRO A 292 14.10 -2.43 -9.53
N TYR A 293 15.14 -1.75 -10.02
CA TYR A 293 15.15 -1.21 -11.39
C TYR A 293 16.30 -1.71 -12.24
N GLY A 294 17.25 -2.46 -11.67
CA GLY A 294 18.39 -3.00 -12.41
C GLY A 294 19.27 -3.88 -11.54
N THR A 295 20.30 -4.44 -12.14
CA THR A 295 21.37 -5.17 -11.44
C THR A 295 22.71 -4.66 -11.96
N ASP A 296 23.60 -4.25 -11.04
CA ASP A 296 25.00 -3.99 -11.37
C ASP A 296 25.84 -5.23 -11.07
N PRO A 297 26.29 -5.98 -12.08
CA PRO A 297 27.06 -7.20 -11.88
C PRO A 297 28.47 -6.97 -11.36
N HIS A 298 28.96 -5.72 -11.36
CA HIS A 298 30.30 -5.33 -10.95
C HIS A 298 30.28 -4.14 -10.00
N ALA A 299 29.27 -4.06 -9.12
CA ALA A 299 29.16 -2.99 -8.17
C ALA A 299 30.37 -2.94 -7.24
N VAL A 300 30.93 -1.73 -7.06
CA VAL A 300 32.07 -1.47 -6.21
C VAL A 300 31.57 -1.21 -4.78
N LEU A 301 31.93 -2.09 -3.85
CA LEU A 301 31.47 -2.05 -2.47
C LEU A 301 32.61 -1.63 -1.53
N VAL A 302 32.33 -0.69 -0.63
CA VAL A 302 33.24 -0.27 0.44
C VAL A 302 32.56 -0.37 1.79
N LYS A 303 33.34 -0.49 2.86
CA LYS A 303 32.79 -0.49 4.23
C LYS A 303 32.13 0.87 4.53
N GLU A 304 30.89 0.87 4.98
CA GLU A 304 30.14 2.10 5.31
C GLU A 304 30.91 2.95 6.32
N THR A 305 31.59 2.31 7.27
CA THR A 305 32.42 2.99 8.31
C THR A 305 33.64 3.72 7.75
N SER A 306 33.99 3.49 6.48
CA SER A 306 35.13 4.12 5.81
C SER A 306 34.75 5.41 5.07
N ILE A 307 33.45 5.66 4.93
CA ILE A 307 32.94 6.81 4.19
C ILE A 307 32.86 8.02 5.11
N GLY A 308 33.61 9.06 4.76
CA GLY A 308 33.52 10.37 5.39
C GLY A 308 32.39 11.22 4.79
N SER A 309 31.97 12.23 5.54
CA SER A 309 30.99 13.22 5.08
C SER A 309 31.43 14.61 5.51
N ASP A 310 31.39 15.55 4.60
CA ASP A 310 31.66 16.96 4.85
C ASP A 310 30.65 17.87 4.11
N GLN A 311 30.93 19.14 4.01
CA GLN A 311 30.08 20.13 3.34
C GLN A 311 29.98 19.92 1.81
N LEU A 312 30.98 19.24 1.21
CA LEU A 312 31.03 18.95 -0.22
C LEU A 312 30.34 17.63 -0.58
N GLY A 313 30.05 16.80 0.42
CA GLY A 313 29.36 15.51 0.22
C GLY A 313 30.05 14.32 0.87
N LYS A 314 29.94 13.15 0.25
CA LYS A 314 30.59 11.92 0.71
C LYS A 314 31.96 11.77 0.07
N TYR A 315 32.94 11.29 0.86
CA TYR A 315 34.28 11.07 0.39
C TYR A 315 34.92 9.81 1.00
N LEU A 316 36.00 9.36 0.36
CA LEU A 316 36.91 8.35 0.89
C LEU A 316 38.36 8.93 0.94
N TYR A 317 39.11 8.48 1.91
CA TYR A 317 40.57 8.63 1.86
C TYR A 317 41.16 7.45 1.10
N VAL A 318 41.83 7.73 0.00
CA VAL A 318 42.47 6.76 -0.88
C VAL A 318 43.97 6.83 -0.71
N VAL A 319 44.67 5.70 -0.76
CA VAL A 319 46.16 5.68 -0.73
C VAL A 319 46.67 5.46 -2.14
N ASN A 320 47.40 6.45 -2.67
CA ASN A 320 47.99 6.37 -3.99
C ASN A 320 49.25 5.47 -4.02
N ASP A 321 49.85 5.32 -5.20
CA ASP A 321 51.06 4.49 -5.39
C ASP A 321 52.30 5.03 -4.65
N SER A 322 52.33 6.31 -4.34
CA SER A 322 53.37 6.96 -3.52
C SER A 322 53.10 6.87 -2.02
N ASN A 323 52.14 6.05 -1.57
CA ASN A 323 51.70 5.91 -0.19
C ASN A 323 51.25 7.22 0.47
N LYS A 324 50.69 8.15 -0.31
CA LYS A 324 50.07 9.37 0.19
C LYS A 324 48.55 9.25 0.22
N ILE A 325 47.96 9.82 1.25
CA ILE A 325 46.49 9.94 1.36
C ILE A 325 46.02 10.98 0.35
N VAL A 326 44.94 10.63 -0.35
CA VAL A 326 44.23 11.50 -1.30
C VAL A 326 42.76 11.59 -0.91
N TYR A 327 42.28 12.79 -0.67
CA TYR A 327 40.85 13.05 -0.48
C TYR A 327 40.12 12.81 -1.81
N THR A 328 39.20 11.85 -1.83
CA THR A 328 38.51 11.45 -3.06
C THR A 328 36.99 11.57 -2.87
N PRO A 329 36.35 12.57 -3.50
CA PRO A 329 34.88 12.66 -3.52
C PRO A 329 34.27 11.44 -4.20
N ILE A 330 33.20 10.90 -3.60
CA ILE A 330 32.49 9.74 -4.13
C ILE A 330 30.99 10.01 -4.23
N LYS A 331 30.34 9.34 -5.17
CA LYS A 331 28.88 9.20 -5.19
C LYS A 331 28.54 7.82 -4.64
N VAL A 332 27.72 7.79 -3.59
CA VAL A 332 27.30 6.56 -2.93
C VAL A 332 25.91 6.15 -3.39
N GLY A 333 25.71 4.84 -3.50
CA GLY A 333 24.40 4.20 -3.69
C GLY A 333 23.83 3.68 -2.38
N GLU A 334 23.09 2.58 -2.44
CA GLU A 334 22.45 1.96 -1.28
C GLU A 334 23.44 1.20 -0.38
N VAL A 335 23.01 0.96 0.87
CA VAL A 335 23.70 0.06 1.79
C VAL A 335 23.46 -1.39 1.37
N TYR A 336 24.53 -2.15 1.31
CA TYR A 336 24.50 -3.58 0.97
C TYR A 336 24.94 -4.41 2.18
N ASN A 337 24.16 -5.43 2.55
CA ASN A 337 24.45 -6.31 3.68
C ASN A 337 24.75 -5.57 5.01
N ASP A 338 24.02 -4.49 5.33
CA ASP A 338 24.08 -3.70 6.56
C ASP A 338 25.45 -3.11 6.93
N SER A 339 26.51 -3.41 6.18
CA SER A 339 27.88 -3.01 6.50
C SER A 339 28.69 -2.44 5.32
N MET A 340 28.26 -2.74 4.11
CA MET A 340 28.89 -2.30 2.88
C MET A 340 28.04 -1.24 2.17
N ARG A 341 28.68 -0.37 1.42
CA ARG A 341 28.02 0.66 0.62
C ARG A 341 28.42 0.56 -0.83
N VAL A 342 27.46 0.63 -1.72
CA VAL A 342 27.74 0.75 -3.15
C VAL A 342 28.34 2.12 -3.45
N VAL A 343 29.45 2.17 -4.21
CA VAL A 343 30.04 3.39 -4.73
C VAL A 343 29.76 3.48 -6.23
N ALA A 344 28.88 4.40 -6.59
CA ALA A 344 28.49 4.61 -7.98
C ALA A 344 29.58 5.27 -8.83
N SER A 345 30.41 6.13 -8.23
CA SER A 345 31.55 6.78 -8.92
C SER A 345 32.55 7.36 -7.94
N GLY A 346 33.79 7.58 -8.42
CA GLY A 346 34.87 8.21 -7.65
C GLY A 346 36.05 7.27 -7.39
N ILE A 347 35.84 5.96 -7.35
CA ILE A 347 36.90 4.96 -7.16
C ILE A 347 36.73 3.79 -8.12
N SER A 348 37.78 3.00 -8.25
CA SER A 348 37.79 1.75 -9.03
C SER A 348 38.06 0.55 -8.13
N ALA A 349 37.84 -0.65 -8.64
CA ALA A 349 38.08 -1.93 -7.96
C ALA A 349 39.51 -2.11 -7.43
N LYS A 350 40.50 -1.39 -8.00
CA LYS A 350 41.92 -1.47 -7.62
C LYS A 350 42.33 -0.38 -6.64
N THR A 351 41.43 0.51 -6.24
CA THR A 351 41.71 1.66 -5.40
C THR A 351 41.84 1.22 -3.95
N ARG A 352 43.01 1.47 -3.32
CA ARG A 352 43.20 1.19 -1.90
C ARG A 352 42.55 2.30 -1.08
N TYR A 353 41.58 1.99 -0.26
CA TYR A 353 40.89 2.96 0.60
C TYR A 353 41.18 2.70 2.08
N VAL A 354 41.16 3.75 2.88
CA VAL A 354 41.36 3.71 4.33
C VAL A 354 40.14 3.20 5.03
N THR A 355 40.26 2.09 5.83
CA THR A 355 39.10 1.44 6.48
C THR A 355 38.82 1.96 7.89
N LYS A 356 39.84 2.51 8.57
CA LYS A 356 39.74 3.03 9.95
C LYS A 356 40.59 4.26 10.09
N ALA A 357 40.36 5.03 11.16
CA ALA A 357 41.15 6.21 11.52
C ALA A 357 40.93 7.46 10.65
N LEU A 358 39.73 7.67 10.12
CA LEU A 358 39.38 8.86 9.33
C LEU A 358 39.72 10.19 10.03
N LEU A 359 39.72 10.22 11.38
CA LEU A 359 40.07 11.39 12.18
C LEU A 359 41.60 11.61 12.33
N LYS A 360 42.41 10.61 12.01
CA LYS A 360 43.89 10.67 12.16
C LYS A 360 44.61 10.95 10.85
N VAL A 361 43.91 10.79 9.71
CA VAL A 361 44.53 11.00 8.39
C VAL A 361 44.05 12.31 7.78
N ARG A 362 44.93 12.92 6.96
CA ARG A 362 44.66 14.15 6.21
C ARG A 362 45.14 14.02 4.78
N ASP A 363 44.52 14.79 3.90
CA ASP A 363 44.97 14.87 2.52
C ASP A 363 46.45 15.23 2.40
N GLY A 364 47.21 14.56 1.51
CA GLY A 364 48.61 14.71 1.31
C GLY A 364 49.54 14.03 2.32
N MET A 365 49.02 13.41 3.41
CA MET A 365 49.81 12.75 4.44
C MET A 365 50.47 11.49 3.91
N GLU A 366 51.76 11.28 4.18
CA GLU A 366 52.47 10.03 3.91
C GLU A 366 52.17 9.00 4.99
N VAL A 367 51.85 7.77 4.59
CA VAL A 367 51.43 6.69 5.51
C VAL A 367 52.10 5.37 5.14
N LYS A 368 52.14 4.46 6.10
CA LYS A 368 52.52 3.07 5.86
C LYS A 368 51.23 2.24 5.73
N PRO A 369 50.80 1.86 4.53
CA PRO A 369 49.58 1.11 4.35
C PRO A 369 49.73 -0.33 4.87
N ARG A 370 48.78 -0.79 5.70
CA ARG A 370 48.64 -2.15 6.14
C ARG A 370 47.34 -2.71 5.51
N GLN A 371 47.47 -3.66 4.59
CA GLN A 371 46.32 -4.23 3.94
C GLN A 371 45.56 -5.13 4.95
N VAL A 372 44.26 -4.87 5.07
CA VAL A 372 43.32 -5.67 5.87
C VAL A 372 42.26 -6.24 4.95
N LYS A 373 41.71 -7.39 5.32
CA LYS A 373 40.59 -8.00 4.58
C LYS A 373 39.27 -7.35 4.97
#